data_8baff1615e8b49483184593c25d6613e
#
_entry.id   8baff1615e8b49483184593c25d6613e
#
_cell.length_a   1.000
_cell.length_b   1.000
_cell.length_c   1.000
_cell.angle_alpha   90.00
_cell.angle_beta   90.00
_cell.angle_gamma   90.00
#
_symmetry.space_group_name_H-M   'P 1'
#
loop_
_entity.id
_entity.type
_entity.pdbx_description
1 polymer ?
#
loop_
_entity_poly.entity_id
_entity_poly.type
_entity_poly.pdbx_seq_one_letter_code
_entity_poly.pdbx_strand_id
1 'polypeptide(L)'
;AASYMDISLYMGKLIHCDLTYGNMASWSYWTSFAQEKWGQKNRFYLLRMNTQGDNNNESYGDIQNGGTITDNSNLWVLGNYSRFIRPGYKRIDHITNKEENLNKLLGSAYLSPDGKRIVLVYVNMMASQNSVRINIEGQKAAKDINVYRTSAKENLKHIKSSFSLDKLIAIPTKSVVTIVIDFEDAINTGISHIKADKAGSNDIYSIEGKLVRKHADSTEGLAKGIYIQNGKKFVIK
;
A
#
# COMPACT_ATOMS: atom_id res chain seq x y z
N ALA A 1 -6.88 -7.67 -28.71
CA ALA A 1 -5.71 -7.85 -27.83
C ALA A 1 -5.76 -6.83 -26.72
N ALA A 2 -5.33 -7.18 -25.50
CA ALA A 2 -5.27 -6.26 -24.37
C ALA A 2 -4.28 -5.12 -24.68
N SER A 3 -4.64 -3.90 -24.32
CA SER A 3 -3.75 -2.74 -24.42
C SER A 3 -2.59 -2.83 -23.43
N TYR A 4 -1.55 -2.02 -23.62
CA TYR A 4 -0.47 -1.90 -22.64
C TYR A 4 -1.01 -1.53 -21.25
N MET A 5 -1.96 -0.60 -21.18
CA MET A 5 -2.55 -0.17 -19.92
C MET A 5 -3.39 -1.27 -19.25
N ASP A 6 -4.11 -2.10 -20.01
CA ASP A 6 -4.86 -3.23 -19.45
C ASP A 6 -3.93 -4.24 -18.75
N ILE A 7 -2.77 -4.52 -19.36
CA ILE A 7 -1.75 -5.39 -18.78
C ILE A 7 -1.19 -4.76 -17.49
N SER A 8 -0.90 -3.47 -17.53
CA SER A 8 -0.38 -2.74 -16.39
C SER A 8 -1.38 -2.63 -15.23
N LEU A 9 -2.66 -2.48 -15.53
CA LEU A 9 -3.72 -2.52 -14.53
C LEU A 9 -3.83 -3.91 -13.88
N TYR A 10 -3.66 -4.98 -14.68
CA TYR A 10 -3.61 -6.33 -14.13
C TYR A 10 -2.43 -6.50 -13.16
N MET A 11 -1.25 -5.99 -13.51
CA MET A 11 -0.09 -5.94 -12.59
C MET A 11 -0.41 -5.13 -11.32
N GLY A 12 -1.04 -3.96 -11.47
CA GLY A 12 -1.48 -3.15 -10.32
C GLY A 12 -2.47 -3.88 -9.41
N LYS A 13 -3.38 -4.67 -10.00
CA LYS A 13 -4.28 -5.56 -9.25
C LYS A 13 -3.50 -6.64 -8.50
N LEU A 14 -2.50 -7.28 -9.12
CA LEU A 14 -1.67 -8.29 -8.43
C LEU A 14 -0.93 -7.67 -7.25
N ILE A 15 -0.27 -6.51 -7.45
CA ILE A 15 0.40 -5.79 -6.35
C ILE A 15 -0.59 -5.50 -5.22
N HIS A 16 -1.78 -4.99 -5.56
CA HIS A 16 -2.83 -4.73 -4.56
C HIS A 16 -3.19 -6.00 -3.79
N CYS A 17 -3.50 -7.10 -4.49
CA CYS A 17 -3.90 -8.36 -3.86
C CYS A 17 -2.79 -8.93 -2.96
N ASP A 18 -1.55 -8.93 -3.42
CA ASP A 18 -0.42 -9.45 -2.67
C ASP A 18 -0.18 -8.64 -1.39
N LEU A 19 -0.24 -7.32 -1.48
CA LEU A 19 -0.03 -6.44 -0.31
C LEU A 19 -1.23 -6.41 0.64
N THR A 20 -2.48 -6.58 0.15
CA THR A 20 -3.68 -6.48 1.00
C THR A 20 -4.15 -7.82 1.51
N TYR A 21 -4.46 -8.78 0.64
CA TYR A 21 -4.94 -10.10 1.03
C TYR A 21 -3.81 -11.06 1.38
N GLY A 22 -2.71 -11.04 0.60
CA GLY A 22 -1.53 -11.84 0.85
C GLY A 22 -0.71 -11.35 2.04
N ASN A 23 -0.93 -10.10 2.49
CA ASN A 23 -0.17 -9.43 3.55
C ASN A 23 1.35 -9.52 3.33
N MET A 24 1.79 -9.44 2.07
CA MET A 24 3.20 -9.53 1.68
C MET A 24 3.95 -8.28 2.11
N ALA A 25 5.16 -8.48 2.63
CA ALA A 25 6.04 -7.40 3.11
C ALA A 25 6.94 -6.82 2.00
N SER A 26 7.04 -7.50 0.86
CA SER A 26 7.81 -7.07 -0.30
C SER A 26 7.18 -7.57 -1.60
N TRP A 27 7.45 -6.86 -2.69
CA TRP A 27 7.01 -7.24 -4.01
C TRP A 27 8.09 -6.93 -5.03
N SER A 28 8.37 -7.86 -5.93
CA SER A 28 9.35 -7.71 -6.99
C SER A 28 8.79 -8.19 -8.31
N TYR A 29 9.32 -7.68 -9.40
CA TYR A 29 8.84 -7.99 -10.75
C TYR A 29 9.94 -8.61 -11.60
N TRP A 30 9.66 -9.75 -12.18
CA TRP A 30 10.47 -10.39 -13.21
C TRP A 30 9.81 -10.16 -14.58
N THR A 31 10.40 -9.40 -15.47
CA THR A 31 11.72 -8.77 -15.41
C THR A 31 11.64 -7.32 -15.90
N SER A 32 12.62 -6.51 -15.50
CA SER A 32 12.60 -5.08 -15.83
C SER A 32 12.72 -4.84 -17.32
N PHE A 33 13.64 -5.52 -17.99
CA PHE A 33 13.81 -5.46 -19.44
C PHE A 33 14.60 -6.66 -19.96
N ALA A 34 14.33 -7.04 -21.20
CA ALA A 34 15.11 -7.98 -21.98
C ALA A 34 14.77 -7.76 -23.46
N GLN A 35 15.55 -8.35 -24.35
CA GLN A 35 15.13 -8.47 -25.75
C GLN A 35 13.92 -9.38 -25.87
N GLU A 36 12.97 -9.03 -26.71
CA GLU A 36 11.72 -9.78 -26.88
C GLU A 36 11.98 -11.25 -27.34
N LYS A 37 13.02 -11.46 -28.12
CA LYS A 37 13.43 -12.80 -28.58
C LYS A 37 13.87 -13.76 -27.45
N TRP A 38 14.27 -13.21 -26.29
CA TRP A 38 14.78 -14.01 -25.17
C TRP A 38 13.71 -14.43 -24.17
N GLY A 39 12.48 -14.01 -24.35
CA GLY A 39 11.46 -14.35 -23.39
C GLY A 39 10.11 -13.77 -23.70
N GLN A 40 9.67 -12.83 -22.86
CA GLN A 40 8.34 -12.26 -22.94
C GLN A 40 8.27 -11.15 -24.01
N LYS A 41 7.06 -10.85 -24.44
CA LYS A 41 6.82 -9.69 -25.32
C LYS A 41 7.10 -8.38 -24.57
N ASN A 42 7.59 -7.36 -25.28
CA ASN A 42 7.93 -6.03 -24.75
C ASN A 42 6.85 -5.43 -23.84
N ARG A 43 5.57 -5.73 -24.10
CA ARG A 43 4.44 -5.25 -23.29
C ARG A 43 4.41 -5.76 -21.84
N PHE A 44 5.17 -6.81 -21.52
CA PHE A 44 5.26 -7.35 -20.16
C PHE A 44 6.47 -6.83 -19.38
N TYR A 45 7.39 -6.12 -20.01
CA TYR A 45 8.54 -5.53 -19.33
C TYR A 45 8.21 -4.17 -18.72
N LEU A 46 9.03 -3.73 -17.77
CA LEU A 46 8.96 -2.35 -17.25
C LEU A 46 9.52 -1.36 -18.27
N LEU A 47 10.57 -1.76 -18.97
CA LEU A 47 11.19 -1.02 -20.06
C LEU A 47 11.15 -1.84 -21.33
N ARG A 48 10.92 -1.19 -22.44
CA ARG A 48 10.96 -1.80 -23.78
C ARG A 48 12.33 -1.55 -24.39
N MET A 49 12.96 -2.61 -24.83
CA MET A 49 14.24 -2.54 -25.51
C MET A 49 14.05 -2.83 -26.99
N ASN A 50 14.32 -1.86 -27.84
CA ASN A 50 14.37 -2.03 -29.29
C ASN A 50 15.84 -1.95 -29.72
N THR A 51 16.42 -3.07 -30.07
CA THR A 51 17.80 -3.13 -30.56
C THR A 51 17.87 -2.76 -32.04
N GLN A 52 18.95 -2.11 -32.43
CA GLN A 52 19.26 -1.88 -33.85
C GLN A 52 19.91 -3.13 -34.44
N GLY A 53 19.59 -3.46 -35.67
CA GLY A 53 20.11 -4.61 -36.36
C GLY A 53 19.03 -5.50 -36.92
N ASP A 54 19.42 -6.62 -37.46
CA ASP A 54 18.49 -7.60 -38.00
C ASP A 54 17.70 -8.26 -36.86
N ASN A 55 16.41 -7.95 -36.79
CA ASN A 55 15.51 -8.56 -35.83
C ASN A 55 15.41 -10.08 -35.95
N ASN A 56 15.89 -10.65 -37.04
CA ASN A 56 15.96 -12.09 -37.29
C ASN A 56 17.32 -12.67 -36.90
N ASN A 57 18.29 -11.84 -36.54
CA ASN A 57 19.58 -12.32 -36.12
C ASN A 57 19.52 -12.78 -34.66
N GLU A 58 19.63 -14.07 -34.45
CA GLU A 58 19.64 -14.69 -33.14
C GLU A 58 20.98 -14.57 -32.40
N SER A 59 21.97 -13.89 -33.03
CA SER A 59 23.28 -13.70 -32.43
C SER A 59 23.28 -12.65 -31.30
N TYR A 60 24.18 -12.83 -30.33
CA TYR A 60 24.39 -11.86 -29.25
C TYR A 60 24.88 -10.50 -29.73
N GLY A 61 25.32 -10.40 -30.97
CA GLY A 61 25.84 -9.19 -31.59
C GLY A 61 24.81 -8.06 -31.72
N ASP A 62 23.52 -8.35 -31.72
CA ASP A 62 22.48 -7.33 -31.85
C ASP A 62 22.49 -6.28 -30.75
N ILE A 63 22.90 -6.64 -29.53
CA ILE A 63 22.99 -5.73 -28.39
C ILE A 63 24.10 -4.68 -28.60
N GLN A 64 25.13 -5.05 -29.35
CA GLN A 64 26.31 -4.21 -29.60
C GLN A 64 26.06 -3.15 -30.68
N ASN A 65 25.01 -3.31 -31.47
CA ASN A 65 24.70 -2.40 -32.57
C ASN A 65 23.90 -1.17 -32.14
N GLY A 66 23.68 -0.99 -30.82
CA GLY A 66 22.89 0.09 -30.28
C GLY A 66 21.40 -0.20 -30.27
N GLY A 67 20.59 0.83 -30.02
CA GLY A 67 19.14 0.71 -29.94
C GLY A 67 18.50 1.79 -29.09
N THR A 68 17.24 1.62 -28.75
CA THR A 68 16.48 2.54 -27.89
C THR A 68 15.84 1.79 -26.75
N ILE A 69 15.85 2.43 -25.57
CA ILE A 69 15.09 1.98 -24.40
C ILE A 69 13.97 2.99 -24.18
N THR A 70 12.75 2.49 -24.10
CA THR A 70 11.57 3.30 -23.82
C THR A 70 10.83 2.74 -22.62
N ASP A 71 10.18 3.60 -21.87
CA ASP A 71 9.34 3.22 -20.75
C ASP A 71 8.07 2.48 -21.22
N ASN A 72 7.47 1.78 -20.27
CA ASN A 72 6.19 1.12 -20.43
C ASN A 72 5.27 1.50 -19.26
N SER A 73 3.96 1.43 -19.47
CA SER A 73 2.98 1.69 -18.42
C SER A 73 3.18 0.80 -17.17
N ASN A 74 3.75 -0.40 -17.30
CA ASN A 74 4.13 -1.26 -16.17
C ASN A 74 5.09 -0.56 -15.20
N LEU A 75 6.11 0.15 -15.72
CA LEU A 75 7.05 0.91 -14.90
C LEU A 75 6.31 1.94 -14.05
N TRP A 76 5.38 2.64 -14.66
CA TRP A 76 4.66 3.74 -14.01
C TRP A 76 3.59 3.25 -13.05
N VAL A 77 2.93 2.11 -13.33
CA VAL A 77 2.03 1.46 -12.38
C VAL A 77 2.80 0.95 -11.17
N LEU A 78 3.95 0.30 -11.36
CA LEU A 78 4.83 -0.05 -10.23
C LEU A 78 5.28 1.21 -9.48
N GLY A 79 5.59 2.28 -10.20
CA GLY A 79 5.96 3.58 -9.65
C GLY A 79 4.90 4.22 -8.76
N ASN A 80 3.60 3.98 -9.02
CA ASN A 80 2.51 4.43 -8.14
C ASN A 80 2.59 3.84 -6.73
N TYR A 81 3.23 2.69 -6.57
CA TYR A 81 3.52 2.09 -5.27
C TYR A 81 4.94 2.45 -4.81
N SER A 82 5.95 2.05 -5.57
CA SER A 82 7.35 2.03 -5.12
C SER A 82 7.97 3.41 -4.87
N ARG A 83 7.51 4.45 -5.57
CA ARG A 83 7.98 5.82 -5.37
C ARG A 83 7.54 6.40 -4.03
N PHE A 84 6.36 6.07 -3.57
CA PHE A 84 5.72 6.72 -2.43
C PHE A 84 5.70 5.84 -1.18
N ILE A 85 5.54 4.53 -1.33
CA ILE A 85 5.57 3.57 -0.24
C ILE A 85 7.00 3.08 -0.09
N ARG A 86 7.68 3.53 0.98
CA ARG A 86 9.10 3.25 1.20
C ARG A 86 9.29 2.24 2.33
N PRO A 87 10.47 1.64 2.49
CA PRO A 87 10.75 0.74 3.60
C PRO A 87 10.33 1.35 4.94
N GLY A 88 9.67 0.57 5.78
CA GLY A 88 9.14 1.01 7.07
C GLY A 88 7.68 1.51 7.04
N TYR A 89 7.09 1.76 5.86
CA TYR A 89 5.65 2.05 5.78
C TYR A 89 4.84 0.83 6.24
N LYS A 90 3.74 1.11 6.92
CA LYS A 90 2.80 0.07 7.37
C LYS A 90 1.49 0.21 6.61
N ARG A 91 0.95 -0.92 6.12
CA ARG A 91 -0.40 -0.94 5.60
C ARG A 91 -1.37 -0.67 6.76
N ILE A 92 -2.32 0.21 6.53
CA ILE A 92 -3.39 0.54 7.47
C ILE A 92 -4.75 0.18 6.87
N ASP A 93 -5.78 0.16 7.70
CA ASP A 93 -7.12 -0.18 7.26
C ASP A 93 -7.62 0.83 6.23
N HIS A 94 -8.23 0.30 5.17
CA HIS A 94 -8.87 1.05 4.11
C HIS A 94 -10.29 0.51 3.94
N ILE A 95 -11.25 1.26 4.47
CA ILE A 95 -12.66 0.87 4.47
C ILE A 95 -13.38 1.68 3.40
N THR A 96 -14.15 1.02 2.56
CA THR A 96 -14.99 1.67 1.55
C THR A 96 -16.46 1.50 1.88
N ASN A 97 -17.31 2.40 1.38
CA ASN A 97 -18.74 2.31 1.50
C ASN A 97 -19.39 1.34 0.49
N LYS A 98 -18.59 0.62 -0.27
CA LYS A 98 -19.02 -0.37 -1.26
C LYS A 98 -18.29 -1.67 -1.04
N GLU A 99 -18.94 -2.78 -1.35
CA GLU A 99 -18.30 -4.07 -1.38
C GLU A 99 -17.14 -4.07 -2.37
N GLU A 100 -15.99 -4.60 -1.93
CA GLU A 100 -14.81 -4.68 -2.77
C GLU A 100 -14.99 -5.70 -3.88
N ASN A 101 -14.62 -5.33 -5.09
CA ASN A 101 -14.67 -6.18 -6.26
C ASN A 101 -13.37 -6.03 -7.04
N LEU A 102 -12.63 -7.13 -7.16
CA LEU A 102 -11.31 -7.18 -7.80
C LEU A 102 -11.29 -6.76 -9.28
N ASN A 103 -12.45 -6.59 -9.90
CA ASN A 103 -12.57 -6.13 -11.29
C ASN A 103 -13.10 -4.69 -11.40
N LYS A 104 -13.21 -4.00 -10.26
CA LYS A 104 -13.70 -2.62 -10.19
C LYS A 104 -12.60 -1.68 -9.68
N LEU A 105 -12.93 -0.84 -8.71
CA LEU A 105 -12.01 0.07 -8.06
C LEU A 105 -11.41 -0.62 -6.84
N LEU A 106 -10.09 -0.74 -6.83
CA LEU A 106 -9.32 -1.28 -5.70
C LEU A 106 -8.63 -0.13 -4.98
N GLY A 107 -8.56 -0.18 -3.66
CA GLY A 107 -7.90 0.83 -2.84
C GLY A 107 -7.10 0.24 -1.70
N SER A 108 -5.96 0.86 -1.40
CA SER A 108 -5.12 0.49 -0.25
C SER A 108 -4.47 1.71 0.36
N ALA A 109 -4.14 1.65 1.65
CA ALA A 109 -3.62 2.75 2.43
C ALA A 109 -2.36 2.36 3.21
N TYR A 110 -1.40 3.26 3.27
CA TYR A 110 -0.10 3.03 3.90
C TYR A 110 0.32 4.26 4.71
N LEU A 111 0.78 4.04 5.93
CA LEU A 111 1.24 5.07 6.85
C LEU A 111 2.77 5.08 6.93
N SER A 112 3.37 6.26 6.85
CA SER A 112 4.81 6.45 7.06
C SER A 112 5.24 6.10 8.49
N PRO A 113 6.53 5.75 8.69
CA PRO A 113 7.05 5.39 10.02
C PRO A 113 6.91 6.50 11.07
N ASP A 114 6.98 7.76 10.65
CA ASP A 114 6.81 8.93 11.54
C ASP A 114 5.34 9.30 11.78
N GLY A 115 4.41 8.60 11.15
CA GLY A 115 2.98 8.85 11.27
C GLY A 115 2.49 10.13 10.59
N LYS A 116 3.31 10.84 9.83
CA LYS A 116 2.98 12.14 9.25
C LYS A 116 2.52 12.09 7.79
N ARG A 117 2.54 10.92 7.16
CA ARG A 117 2.13 10.75 5.77
C ARG A 117 1.28 9.50 5.58
N ILE A 118 0.17 9.66 4.90
CA ILE A 118 -0.62 8.56 4.34
C ILE A 118 -0.43 8.54 2.83
N VAL A 119 -0.20 7.36 2.28
CA VAL A 119 -0.22 7.09 0.85
C VAL A 119 -1.41 6.18 0.55
N LEU A 120 -2.30 6.65 -0.32
CA LEU A 120 -3.42 5.86 -0.85
C LEU A 120 -3.11 5.49 -2.30
N VAL A 121 -3.33 4.24 -2.66
CA VAL A 121 -3.21 3.80 -4.06
C VAL A 121 -4.54 3.20 -4.50
N TYR A 122 -5.09 3.76 -5.59
CA TYR A 122 -6.32 3.29 -6.22
C TYR A 122 -6.01 2.73 -7.60
N VAL A 123 -6.49 1.52 -7.88
CA VAL A 123 -6.42 0.88 -9.19
C VAL A 123 -7.85 0.80 -9.75
N ASN A 124 -8.14 1.59 -10.77
CA ASN A 124 -9.45 1.57 -11.43
C ASN A 124 -9.44 0.66 -12.67
N MET A 125 -10.00 -0.53 -12.51
CA MET A 125 -10.12 -1.53 -13.57
C MET A 125 -11.28 -1.23 -14.55
N MET A 126 -12.16 -0.27 -14.20
CA MET A 126 -13.41 -0.02 -14.90
C MET A 126 -13.22 0.85 -16.14
N ALA A 127 -14.14 0.72 -17.08
CA ALA A 127 -14.29 1.62 -18.23
C ALA A 127 -14.94 2.98 -17.85
N SER A 128 -15.34 3.18 -16.60
CA SER A 128 -15.92 4.40 -16.07
C SER A 128 -15.02 5.05 -15.03
N GLN A 129 -15.13 6.37 -14.91
CA GLN A 129 -14.50 7.13 -13.83
C GLN A 129 -15.20 6.82 -12.51
N ASN A 130 -14.40 6.81 -11.44
CA ASN A 130 -14.85 6.83 -10.06
C ASN A 130 -14.38 8.11 -9.37
N SER A 131 -14.91 8.38 -8.18
CA SER A 131 -14.43 9.46 -7.33
C SER A 131 -14.43 8.98 -5.89
N VAL A 132 -13.43 9.41 -5.14
CA VAL A 132 -13.29 9.08 -3.72
C VAL A 132 -13.28 10.35 -2.89
N ARG A 133 -13.94 10.31 -1.73
CA ARG A 133 -13.77 11.27 -0.65
C ARG A 133 -13.03 10.54 0.46
N ILE A 134 -11.99 11.17 0.98
CA ILE A 134 -11.12 10.56 1.98
C ILE A 134 -11.58 11.04 3.35
N ASN A 135 -11.90 10.09 4.22
CA ASN A 135 -12.16 10.36 5.62
C ASN A 135 -11.09 9.64 6.45
N ILE A 136 -10.40 10.37 7.29
CA ILE A 136 -9.37 9.84 8.19
C ILE A 136 -9.85 10.10 9.61
N GLU A 137 -10.02 9.03 10.37
CA GLU A 137 -10.51 9.11 11.73
C GLU A 137 -9.66 10.07 12.58
N GLY A 138 -10.30 10.97 13.27
CA GLY A 138 -9.63 11.98 14.10
C GLY A 138 -8.96 13.12 13.35
N GLN A 139 -8.95 13.13 12.01
CA GLN A 139 -8.33 14.19 11.19
C GLN A 139 -9.37 14.98 10.39
N LYS A 140 -9.33 16.30 10.50
CA LYS A 140 -10.23 17.21 9.76
C LYS A 140 -9.54 17.90 8.59
N ALA A 141 -8.22 18.07 8.64
CA ALA A 141 -7.44 18.75 7.62
C ALA A 141 -6.10 18.06 7.39
N ALA A 142 -5.61 18.13 6.15
CA ALA A 142 -4.26 17.77 5.77
C ALA A 142 -3.42 19.05 5.60
N LYS A 143 -2.10 18.94 5.79
CA LYS A 143 -1.14 19.98 5.46
C LYS A 143 -1.05 20.16 3.95
N ASP A 144 -0.94 19.04 3.24
CA ASP A 144 -0.84 18.98 1.78
C ASP A 144 -1.43 17.68 1.24
N ILE A 145 -1.99 17.75 0.03
CA ILE A 145 -2.49 16.57 -0.69
C ILE A 145 -1.98 16.63 -2.12
N ASN A 146 -1.15 15.66 -2.46
CA ASN A 146 -0.60 15.50 -3.79
C ASN A 146 -1.20 14.28 -4.48
N VAL A 147 -1.60 14.44 -5.74
CA VAL A 147 -2.22 13.37 -6.54
C VAL A 147 -1.35 13.07 -7.76
N TYR A 148 -1.03 11.80 -7.95
CA TYR A 148 -0.26 11.30 -9.08
C TYR A 148 -1.07 10.26 -9.84
N ARG A 149 -0.98 10.28 -11.17
CA ARG A 149 -1.79 9.43 -12.02
C ARG A 149 -1.00 8.75 -13.12
N THR A 150 -1.29 7.47 -13.33
CA THR A 150 -0.85 6.69 -14.47
C THR A 150 -2.08 6.22 -15.25
N SER A 151 -2.07 6.45 -16.56
CA SER A 151 -3.11 6.02 -17.49
C SER A 151 -2.48 5.74 -18.87
N ALA A 152 -3.27 5.39 -19.86
CA ALA A 152 -2.76 5.20 -21.23
C ALA A 152 -2.04 6.45 -21.82
N LYS A 153 -2.25 7.63 -21.23
CA LYS A 153 -1.69 8.92 -21.70
C LYS A 153 -0.85 9.64 -20.65
N GLU A 154 -0.69 9.07 -19.46
CA GLU A 154 -0.05 9.75 -18.34
C GLU A 154 0.85 8.79 -17.57
N ASN A 155 2.07 9.21 -17.33
CA ASN A 155 3.12 8.44 -16.69
C ASN A 155 3.44 9.06 -15.33
N LEU A 156 2.76 8.57 -14.26
CA LEU A 156 2.91 9.07 -12.89
C LEU A 156 2.82 10.61 -12.82
N LYS A 157 1.90 11.16 -13.60
CA LYS A 157 1.72 12.61 -13.76
C LYS A 157 1.23 13.22 -12.46
N HIS A 158 1.94 14.22 -11.96
CA HIS A 158 1.47 15.05 -10.86
C HIS A 158 0.32 15.94 -11.32
N ILE A 159 -0.83 15.81 -10.69
CA ILE A 159 -2.03 16.58 -11.01
C ILE A 159 -1.99 17.88 -10.22
N LYS A 160 -1.75 18.97 -10.92
CA LYS A 160 -1.72 20.33 -10.33
C LYS A 160 -3.14 20.81 -10.08
N SER A 161 -3.64 20.62 -8.87
CA SER A 161 -4.95 21.09 -8.40
C SER A 161 -4.90 21.21 -6.88
N SER A 162 -5.77 22.03 -6.32
CA SER A 162 -5.95 22.13 -4.87
C SER A 162 -6.89 21.02 -4.41
N PHE A 163 -6.36 20.10 -3.63
CA PHE A 163 -7.12 19.00 -3.03
C PHE A 163 -7.33 19.26 -1.53
N SER A 164 -8.42 18.72 -1.00
CA SER A 164 -8.72 18.72 0.43
C SER A 164 -9.52 17.46 0.78
N LEU A 165 -9.54 17.06 2.05
CA LEU A 165 -10.18 15.81 2.49
C LEU A 165 -11.70 15.82 2.27
N ASP A 166 -12.34 16.99 2.30
CA ASP A 166 -13.78 17.18 2.11
C ASP A 166 -14.22 17.12 0.64
N LYS A 167 -13.29 17.20 -0.31
CA LYS A 167 -13.57 17.20 -1.74
C LYS A 167 -13.44 15.80 -2.36
N LEU A 168 -14.17 15.61 -3.45
CA LEU A 168 -14.03 14.41 -4.25
C LEU A 168 -12.76 14.47 -5.11
N ILE A 169 -11.99 13.39 -5.07
CA ILE A 169 -10.83 13.19 -5.94
C ILE A 169 -11.21 12.20 -7.02
N ALA A 170 -11.05 12.58 -8.27
CA ALA A 170 -11.38 11.75 -9.41
C ALA A 170 -10.35 10.63 -9.61
N ILE A 171 -10.84 9.42 -9.80
CA ILE A 171 -10.07 8.24 -10.21
C ILE A 171 -10.54 7.87 -11.63
N PRO A 172 -9.86 8.36 -12.68
CA PRO A 172 -10.32 8.16 -14.05
C PRO A 172 -10.42 6.69 -14.46
N THR A 173 -11.10 6.46 -15.56
CA THR A 173 -11.20 5.14 -16.18
C THR A 173 -9.82 4.56 -16.47
N LYS A 174 -9.66 3.25 -16.26
CA LYS A 174 -8.44 2.53 -16.63
C LYS A 174 -7.16 3.26 -16.17
N SER A 175 -7.07 3.59 -14.88
CA SER A 175 -5.94 4.34 -14.32
C SER A 175 -5.50 3.79 -12.96
N VAL A 176 -4.27 4.13 -12.59
CA VAL A 176 -3.79 4.02 -11.22
C VAL A 176 -3.53 5.42 -10.68
N VAL A 177 -4.08 5.70 -9.50
CA VAL A 177 -3.95 7.02 -8.85
C VAL A 177 -3.35 6.83 -7.47
N THR A 178 -2.27 7.55 -7.21
CA THR A 178 -1.66 7.63 -5.88
C THR A 178 -1.95 8.99 -5.28
N ILE A 179 -2.48 8.99 -4.06
CA ILE A 179 -2.78 10.20 -3.28
C ILE A 179 -1.83 10.20 -2.08
N VAL A 180 -1.01 11.22 -1.99
CA VAL A 180 -0.08 11.43 -0.88
C VAL A 180 -0.65 12.53 -0.01
N ILE A 181 -0.89 12.24 1.26
CA ILE A 181 -1.48 13.17 2.23
C ILE A 181 -0.45 13.40 3.34
N ASP A 182 -0.02 14.63 3.49
CA ASP A 182 0.91 15.05 4.54
C ASP A 182 0.16 15.76 5.67
N PHE A 183 0.60 15.53 6.91
CA PHE A 183 0.09 16.13 8.13
C PHE A 183 1.20 16.88 8.87
N GLU A 184 0.84 17.92 9.63
CA GLU A 184 1.78 18.63 10.50
C GLU A 184 2.28 17.72 11.62
N ASP A 185 1.35 17.04 12.27
CA ASP A 185 1.60 16.14 13.38
C ASP A 185 1.34 14.69 13.00
N ALA A 186 1.95 13.77 13.74
CA ALA A 186 1.71 12.34 13.58
C ALA A 186 0.24 12.02 13.86
N ILE A 187 -0.38 11.29 12.93
CA ILE A 187 -1.75 10.82 13.11
C ILE A 187 -1.77 9.58 13.99
N ASN A 188 -2.69 9.54 14.95
CA ASN A 188 -2.95 8.35 15.75
C ASN A 188 -3.91 7.43 14.98
N THR A 189 -3.36 6.50 14.21
CA THR A 189 -4.13 5.47 13.50
C THR A 189 -4.23 4.16 14.27
N GLY A 190 -3.88 4.15 15.50
CA GLY A 190 -3.90 2.96 16.32
C GLY A 190 -4.44 3.26 17.70
N ILE A 191 -4.76 2.21 18.42
CA ILE A 191 -4.96 2.26 19.87
C ILE A 191 -3.82 3.11 20.39
N SER A 192 -4.11 4.40 20.71
CA SER A 192 -3.23 5.17 21.56
C SER A 192 -2.83 4.19 22.65
N HIS A 193 -1.52 3.97 22.84
CA HIS A 193 -1.06 3.18 23.96
C HIS A 193 -2.05 3.46 25.08
N ILE A 194 -2.82 2.45 25.50
CA ILE A 194 -3.55 2.57 26.75
C ILE A 194 -2.42 3.00 27.65
N LYS A 195 -2.38 4.31 27.97
CA LYS A 195 -1.54 4.77 29.07
C LYS A 195 -2.06 3.88 30.16
N ALA A 196 -1.30 2.83 30.47
CA ALA A 196 -1.56 2.05 31.65
C ALA A 196 -1.71 3.11 32.71
N ASP A 197 -2.95 3.31 33.16
CA ASP A 197 -3.22 4.24 34.22
C ASP A 197 -2.13 3.99 35.22
N LYS A 198 -1.39 5.02 35.55
CA LYS A 198 -0.17 5.00 36.33
C LYS A 198 -0.28 3.91 37.35
N ALA A 199 0.66 2.97 37.35
CA ALA A 199 0.85 1.93 38.35
C ALA A 199 0.15 2.26 39.70
N GLY A 200 -0.94 1.57 39.96
CA GLY A 200 -1.78 1.83 41.13
C GLY A 200 -2.89 0.82 41.34
N SER A 201 -3.30 0.10 40.32
CA SER A 201 -4.22 -0.98 40.53
C SER A 201 -3.43 -2.29 40.63
N ASN A 202 -3.28 -2.83 41.83
CA ASN A 202 -2.77 -4.17 42.04
C ASN A 202 -3.75 -5.25 41.50
N ASP A 203 -4.38 -4.95 40.36
CA ASP A 203 -5.35 -5.83 39.73
C ASP A 203 -4.65 -7.04 39.09
N ILE A 204 -5.19 -8.22 39.26
CA ILE A 204 -4.68 -9.45 38.70
C ILE A 204 -5.57 -9.85 37.51
N TYR A 205 -4.95 -10.09 36.37
CA TYR A 205 -5.60 -10.52 35.13
C TYR A 205 -5.15 -11.92 34.74
N SER A 206 -6.02 -12.70 34.10
CA SER A 206 -5.62 -13.92 33.41
C SER A 206 -4.79 -13.58 32.17
N ILE A 207 -4.15 -14.59 31.57
CA ILE A 207 -3.36 -14.40 30.33
C ILE A 207 -4.22 -13.97 29.14
N GLU A 208 -5.52 -14.25 29.17
CA GLU A 208 -6.51 -13.82 28.18
C GLU A 208 -7.03 -12.39 28.44
N GLY A 209 -6.50 -11.70 29.47
CA GLY A 209 -6.86 -10.31 29.79
C GLY A 209 -8.13 -10.17 30.63
N LYS A 210 -8.70 -11.27 31.18
CA LYS A 210 -9.85 -11.23 32.07
C LYS A 210 -9.42 -10.80 33.48
N LEU A 211 -10.09 -9.81 34.07
CA LEU A 211 -9.87 -9.40 35.45
C LEU A 211 -10.26 -10.57 36.39
N VAL A 212 -9.30 -11.06 37.18
CA VAL A 212 -9.46 -12.16 38.11
C VAL A 212 -9.64 -11.65 39.55
N ARG A 213 -8.88 -10.62 39.93
CA ARG A 213 -8.97 -10.00 41.25
C ARG A 213 -8.65 -8.50 41.14
N LYS A 214 -9.46 -7.68 41.78
CA LYS A 214 -9.31 -6.25 41.86
C LYS A 214 -8.55 -5.86 43.15
N HIS A 215 -7.63 -4.90 43.02
CA HIS A 215 -6.82 -4.38 44.16
C HIS A 215 -6.17 -5.48 45.00
N ALA A 216 -5.51 -6.43 44.37
CA ALA A 216 -4.96 -7.61 45.05
C ALA A 216 -3.60 -7.30 45.68
N ASP A 217 -3.55 -7.28 47.00
CA ASP A 217 -2.31 -7.19 47.78
C ASP A 217 -1.66 -8.56 48.02
N SER A 218 -2.34 -9.66 47.68
CA SER A 218 -1.88 -11.03 47.81
C SER A 218 -2.34 -11.90 46.65
N THR A 219 -1.55 -12.92 46.33
CA THR A 219 -1.87 -13.96 45.34
C THR A 219 -2.52 -15.19 45.97
N GLU A 220 -2.73 -15.19 47.27
CA GLU A 220 -3.29 -16.32 48.02
C GLU A 220 -4.70 -16.66 47.54
N GLY A 221 -5.00 -17.92 47.36
CA GLY A 221 -6.31 -18.42 46.91
C GLY A 221 -6.54 -18.28 45.39
N LEU A 222 -5.54 -17.89 44.59
CA LEU A 222 -5.61 -18.01 43.15
C LEU A 222 -5.43 -19.48 42.72
N ALA A 223 -6.21 -19.91 41.76
CA ALA A 223 -6.04 -21.22 41.13
C ALA A 223 -4.68 -21.34 40.44
N LYS A 224 -4.21 -22.57 40.22
CA LYS A 224 -2.99 -22.81 39.41
C LYS A 224 -3.17 -22.21 38.03
N GLY A 225 -2.20 -21.42 37.58
CA GLY A 225 -2.31 -20.75 36.31
C GLY A 225 -1.28 -19.64 36.10
N ILE A 226 -1.40 -18.97 34.97
CA ILE A 226 -0.56 -17.84 34.57
C ILE A 226 -1.37 -16.57 34.70
N TYR A 227 -0.80 -15.55 35.34
CA TYR A 227 -1.46 -14.29 35.63
C TYR A 227 -0.56 -13.10 35.30
N ILE A 228 -1.16 -11.94 35.17
CA ILE A 228 -0.51 -10.65 34.91
C ILE A 228 -0.92 -9.68 36.03
N GLN A 229 0.05 -9.08 36.71
CA GLN A 229 -0.15 -7.99 37.68
C GLN A 229 0.90 -6.92 37.47
N ASN A 230 0.51 -5.66 37.41
CA ASN A 230 1.41 -4.52 37.20
C ASN A 230 2.29 -4.69 35.92
N GLY A 231 1.73 -5.29 34.85
CA GLY A 231 2.47 -5.58 33.63
C GLY A 231 3.48 -6.71 33.70
N LYS A 232 3.58 -7.42 34.87
CA LYS A 232 4.48 -8.54 35.05
C LYS A 232 3.70 -9.86 35.09
N LYS A 233 4.23 -10.86 34.40
CA LYS A 233 3.71 -12.22 34.38
C LYS A 233 4.23 -13.00 35.58
N PHE A 234 3.35 -13.75 36.27
CA PHE A 234 3.70 -14.69 37.31
C PHE A 234 2.90 -15.99 37.19
N VAL A 235 3.36 -17.05 37.88
CA VAL A 235 2.78 -18.39 37.80
C VAL A 235 2.41 -18.86 39.20
N ILE A 236 1.17 -19.32 39.38
CA ILE A 236 0.73 -20.05 40.56
C ILE A 236 0.84 -21.55 40.24
N LYS A 237 1.66 -22.29 41.02
CA LYS A 237 1.93 -23.73 40.85
C LYS A 237 0.96 -24.61 41.60
#